data_ed0a648884cc054812b443ad29a1e411
#
_entry.id   ed0a648884cc054812b443ad29a1e411
#
_cell.length_a   1.000
_cell.length_b   1.000
_cell.length_c   1.000
_cell.angle_alpha   90.00
_cell.angle_beta   90.00
_cell.angle_gamma   90.00
#
_symmetry.space_group_name_H-M   'P 1'
#
loop_
_entity.id
_entity.type
_entity.pdbx_description
1 polymer ?
#
loop_
_entity_poly.entity_id
_entity_poly.type
_entity_poly.pdbx_seq_one_letter_code
_entity_poly.pdbx_strand_id
1 'polypeptide(L)'
;MIANLVIAQTSGGYFDAPAATNALLHTWSLSVEEQFYLVFPVLLIVSLRFARRRPWAPAGVVAVVGLVSFVAAVAGSRGVSVSNSMLLAALNLILGFYSPVTRAWEFAAGCLLALGGRAVWGRPSRALSGLLGVIGVIGLGTSAFAIDDRTPFPGLWTLLPVLGTSLVILAGSSRNLVTRLLGSRTLVWVGDLSYSWYLWHWPFIVFAAEIWPTRPGVLVAAGVVAIAPAYASYRWVEEPLRRMPTEGLRPVRWVATLTVPVVAVSLGLLVATHLGFGSPTIRNLQDAALIQHAGERAGCDRIEPLSTRTALKCTWNSPAPGANVYLVGDSHADHYSEAVIGAAEMLNRPVVISTLSNCPFLTGFFARLEADWSVNSRCRAHTRDSLAYLTSQPSGTVIISNTDQMWISVKTALGVDENTARQARSEQREVLEVLLTETVRTLQSAQHDVVLVQDIPMRPGKYAFQPATCSVRDLLRGPHTCGADMPLAVVEPQQQPVRDVLAAVARATGARIIDPVPHMCPDGTCQIVSDGLVRMRDPGHISNAQSEALSETFTRAIG
;
A
#
# COMPACT_ATOMS: atom_id res chain seq x y z
N MET A 1 -6.65 19.55 -2.95
CA MET A 1 -5.25 20.00 -2.70
C MET A 1 -4.35 19.01 -1.96
N ILE A 2 -4.86 18.04 -1.17
CA ILE A 2 -4.05 17.08 -0.39
C ILE A 2 -4.31 15.61 -0.74
N ALA A 3 -5.17 15.31 -1.72
CA ALA A 3 -5.53 13.94 -2.08
C ALA A 3 -4.30 13.10 -2.48
N ASN A 4 -3.33 13.67 -3.19
CA ASN A 4 -2.09 13.00 -3.55
C ASN A 4 -1.25 12.59 -2.32
N LEU A 5 -1.23 13.41 -1.25
CA LEU A 5 -0.50 13.10 -0.02
C LEU A 5 -1.19 11.99 0.77
N VAL A 6 -2.53 12.07 0.88
CA VAL A 6 -3.33 11.03 1.55
C VAL A 6 -3.17 9.70 0.82
N ILE A 7 -3.31 9.69 -0.51
CA ILE A 7 -3.16 8.47 -1.33
C ILE A 7 -1.74 7.90 -1.20
N ALA A 8 -0.70 8.75 -1.20
CA ALA A 8 0.68 8.30 -1.01
C ALA A 8 0.93 7.64 0.35
N GLN A 9 0.17 8.01 1.38
CA GLN A 9 0.28 7.44 2.73
C GLN A 9 -0.60 6.20 2.96
N THR A 10 -1.72 6.09 2.23
CA THR A 10 -2.70 5.01 2.39
C THR A 10 -2.60 3.93 1.30
N SER A 11 -1.68 4.05 0.36
CA SER A 11 -1.49 3.10 -0.74
C SER A 11 -0.08 2.52 -0.69
N GLY A 12 0.04 1.20 -0.61
CA GLY A 12 1.32 0.50 -0.71
C GLY A 12 1.86 -0.11 0.58
N GLY A 13 1.12 -0.05 1.70
CA GLY A 13 1.41 -0.86 2.89
C GLY A 13 1.06 -2.35 2.67
N TYR A 14 1.68 -3.23 3.42
CA TYR A 14 1.46 -4.69 3.32
C TYR A 14 0.00 -5.09 3.56
N PHE A 15 -0.72 -4.36 4.42
CA PHE A 15 -2.13 -4.57 4.75
C PHE A 15 -3.08 -3.58 4.07
N ASP A 16 -2.58 -2.66 3.24
CA ASP A 16 -3.42 -1.69 2.57
C ASP A 16 -4.23 -2.33 1.44
N ALA A 17 -5.45 -1.82 1.25
CA ALA A 17 -6.24 -2.18 0.08
C ALA A 17 -5.49 -1.76 -1.20
N PRO A 18 -5.56 -2.56 -2.29
CA PRO A 18 -4.93 -2.19 -3.54
C PRO A 18 -5.37 -0.79 -3.98
N ALA A 19 -4.43 0.08 -4.35
CA ALA A 19 -4.74 1.45 -4.77
C ALA A 19 -5.83 1.51 -5.86
N ALA A 20 -5.89 0.49 -6.73
CA ALA A 20 -6.90 0.37 -7.79
C ALA A 20 -8.34 0.26 -7.30
N THR A 21 -8.59 -0.13 -6.04
CA THR A 21 -9.94 -0.21 -5.46
C THR A 21 -10.44 1.15 -4.93
N ASN A 22 -9.56 2.15 -4.86
CA ASN A 22 -9.95 3.49 -4.41
C ASN A 22 -10.65 4.25 -5.54
N ALA A 23 -11.96 4.48 -5.40
CA ALA A 23 -12.77 5.21 -6.39
C ALA A 23 -12.32 6.67 -6.61
N LEU A 24 -11.55 7.25 -5.71
CA LEU A 24 -11.00 8.60 -5.81
C LEU A 24 -9.51 8.62 -6.17
N LEU A 25 -8.91 7.46 -6.47
CA LEU A 25 -7.48 7.37 -6.78
C LEU A 25 -7.03 8.42 -7.80
N HIS A 26 -7.74 8.54 -8.92
CA HIS A 26 -7.39 9.44 -10.02
C HIS A 26 -7.32 10.93 -9.61
N THR A 27 -7.94 11.33 -8.49
CA THR A 27 -7.94 12.73 -8.02
C THR A 27 -6.56 13.20 -7.52
N TRP A 28 -5.59 12.28 -7.35
CA TRP A 28 -4.23 12.65 -6.99
C TRP A 28 -3.60 13.63 -7.99
N SER A 29 -3.84 13.42 -9.29
CA SER A 29 -3.25 14.26 -10.34
C SER A 29 -3.83 15.68 -10.33
N LEU A 30 -5.14 15.81 -10.07
CA LEU A 30 -5.78 17.12 -9.87
C LEU A 30 -5.21 17.86 -8.65
N SER A 31 -4.92 17.12 -7.59
CA SER A 31 -4.30 17.69 -6.39
C SER A 31 -2.91 18.27 -6.69
N VAL A 32 -2.09 17.57 -7.46
CA VAL A 32 -0.78 18.03 -7.92
C VAL A 32 -0.93 19.27 -8.83
N GLU A 33 -1.92 19.25 -9.73
CA GLU A 33 -2.21 20.37 -10.61
C GLU A 33 -2.63 21.62 -9.83
N GLU A 34 -3.50 21.49 -8.84
CA GLU A 34 -3.91 22.60 -7.96
C GLU A 34 -2.73 23.18 -7.16
N GLN A 35 -1.83 22.32 -6.66
CA GLN A 35 -0.61 22.75 -5.98
C GLN A 35 0.30 23.53 -6.93
N PHE A 36 0.41 23.08 -8.18
CA PHE A 36 1.15 23.81 -9.20
C PHE A 36 0.54 25.19 -9.48
N TYR A 37 -0.80 25.27 -9.63
CA TYR A 37 -1.49 26.56 -9.84
C TYR A 37 -1.34 27.52 -8.67
N LEU A 38 -1.09 27.04 -7.47
CA LEU A 38 -0.81 27.90 -6.32
C LEU A 38 0.64 28.42 -6.34
N VAL A 39 1.61 27.56 -6.63
CA VAL A 39 3.04 27.88 -6.54
C VAL A 39 3.54 28.63 -7.78
N PHE A 40 3.10 28.22 -8.97
CA PHE A 40 3.63 28.72 -10.24
C PHE A 40 3.41 30.22 -10.47
N PRO A 41 2.23 30.82 -10.19
CA PRO A 41 2.05 32.27 -10.33
C PRO A 41 3.00 33.07 -9.43
N VAL A 42 3.27 32.57 -8.21
CA VAL A 42 4.20 33.22 -7.29
C VAL A 42 5.62 33.20 -7.86
N LEU A 43 6.07 32.06 -8.38
CA LEU A 43 7.36 31.93 -9.05
C LEU A 43 7.47 32.87 -10.26
N LEU A 44 6.42 32.97 -11.07
CA LEU A 44 6.38 33.89 -12.21
C LEU A 44 6.45 35.35 -11.76
N ILE A 45 5.66 35.79 -10.78
CA ILE A 45 5.65 37.16 -10.28
C ILE A 45 7.03 37.53 -9.74
N VAL A 46 7.64 36.63 -8.97
CA VAL A 46 9.01 36.85 -8.46
C VAL A 46 10.02 36.95 -9.61
N SER A 47 9.97 36.04 -10.57
CA SER A 47 10.90 36.05 -11.71
C SER A 47 10.72 37.28 -12.63
N LEU A 48 9.47 37.73 -12.80
CA LEU A 48 9.17 38.95 -13.59
C LEU A 48 9.74 40.25 -12.97
N ARG A 49 9.92 40.29 -11.65
CA ARG A 49 10.63 41.44 -11.01
C ARG A 49 12.07 41.53 -11.47
N PHE A 50 12.71 40.41 -11.78
CA PHE A 50 14.07 40.35 -12.31
C PHE A 50 14.10 40.50 -13.84
N ALA A 51 12.98 40.29 -14.54
CA ALA A 51 12.87 40.36 -16.00
C ALA A 51 13.10 41.76 -16.55
N ARG A 52 12.90 42.84 -15.76
CA ARG A 52 13.23 44.24 -16.15
C ARG A 52 14.70 44.39 -16.53
N ARG A 53 15.60 43.60 -15.93
CA ARG A 53 17.05 43.61 -16.22
C ARG A 53 17.49 42.43 -17.08
N ARG A 54 16.71 41.31 -17.10
CA ARG A 54 17.04 40.09 -17.80
C ARG A 54 15.75 39.42 -18.33
N PRO A 55 15.35 39.71 -19.59
CA PRO A 55 14.07 39.23 -20.14
C PRO A 55 13.93 37.71 -20.20
N TRP A 56 15.05 36.98 -20.17
CA TRP A 56 15.07 35.51 -20.13
C TRP A 56 14.83 34.92 -18.73
N ALA A 57 14.83 35.77 -17.66
CA ALA A 57 14.75 35.28 -16.28
C ALA A 57 13.52 34.37 -16.00
N PRO A 58 12.28 34.68 -16.44
CA PRO A 58 11.13 33.80 -16.22
C PRO A 58 11.31 32.42 -16.86
N ALA A 59 11.79 32.36 -18.10
CA ALA A 59 12.04 31.09 -18.78
C ALA A 59 13.20 30.33 -18.12
N GLY A 60 14.23 31.01 -17.66
CA GLY A 60 15.36 30.44 -16.94
C GLY A 60 14.94 29.79 -15.61
N VAL A 61 14.10 30.47 -14.81
CA VAL A 61 13.56 29.93 -13.55
C VAL A 61 12.72 28.68 -13.82
N VAL A 62 11.82 28.75 -14.79
CA VAL A 62 10.97 27.59 -15.14
C VAL A 62 11.82 26.42 -15.65
N ALA A 63 12.86 26.68 -16.45
CA ALA A 63 13.76 25.66 -16.95
C ALA A 63 14.56 24.98 -15.81
N VAL A 64 15.05 25.75 -14.83
CA VAL A 64 15.76 25.20 -13.67
C VAL A 64 14.82 24.35 -12.81
N VAL A 65 13.63 24.86 -12.49
CA VAL A 65 12.61 24.09 -11.74
C VAL A 65 12.25 22.81 -12.49
N GLY A 66 12.03 22.88 -13.79
CA GLY A 66 11.75 21.72 -14.64
C GLY A 66 12.89 20.71 -14.64
N LEU A 67 14.14 21.16 -14.76
CA LEU A 67 15.31 20.27 -14.75
C LEU A 67 15.47 19.55 -13.39
N VAL A 68 15.38 20.29 -12.29
CA VAL A 68 15.47 19.71 -10.93
C VAL A 68 14.36 18.69 -10.72
N SER A 69 13.13 19.03 -11.11
CA SER A 69 11.98 18.13 -11.05
C SER A 69 12.17 16.87 -11.90
N PHE A 70 12.69 17.00 -13.12
CA PHE A 70 12.97 15.85 -13.99
C PHE A 70 14.04 14.93 -13.41
N VAL A 71 15.13 15.51 -12.86
CA VAL A 71 16.17 14.72 -12.17
C VAL A 71 15.57 13.99 -10.97
N ALA A 72 14.71 14.65 -10.19
CA ALA A 72 13.99 14.02 -9.08
C ALA A 72 13.10 12.86 -9.55
N ALA A 73 12.38 13.03 -10.68
CA ALA A 73 11.55 11.98 -11.28
C ALA A 73 12.37 10.75 -11.69
N VAL A 74 13.51 10.96 -12.37
CA VAL A 74 14.41 9.88 -12.78
C VAL A 74 15.07 9.20 -11.59
N ALA A 75 15.46 9.95 -10.56
CA ALA A 75 16.00 9.40 -9.33
C ALA A 75 14.95 8.55 -8.59
N GLY A 76 13.73 9.07 -8.42
CA GLY A 76 12.62 8.37 -7.78
C GLY A 76 12.23 7.07 -8.47
N SER A 77 12.23 7.05 -9.82
CA SER A 77 11.89 5.85 -10.61
C SER A 77 12.91 4.70 -10.50
N ARG A 78 14.15 4.98 -10.05
CA ARG A 78 15.21 3.97 -9.86
C ARG A 78 15.22 3.36 -8.46
N GLY A 79 14.34 3.82 -7.57
CA GLY A 79 14.30 3.44 -6.16
C GLY A 79 15.48 4.04 -5.37
N VAL A 80 15.18 4.77 -4.30
CA VAL A 80 16.19 5.29 -3.38
C VAL A 80 16.23 4.36 -2.18
N SER A 81 17.32 3.60 -2.04
CA SER A 81 17.55 2.77 -0.85
C SER A 81 18.27 3.59 0.23
N VAL A 82 17.57 3.91 1.32
CA VAL A 82 18.13 4.63 2.48
C VAL A 82 17.89 3.78 3.72
N SER A 83 18.89 3.66 4.57
CA SER A 83 18.82 2.84 5.79
C SER A 83 17.97 3.45 6.92
N ASN A 84 17.63 4.74 6.84
CA ASN A 84 16.83 5.43 7.86
C ASN A 84 15.35 5.44 7.47
N SER A 85 14.49 4.80 8.28
CA SER A 85 13.06 4.63 7.99
C SER A 85 12.29 5.96 7.88
N MET A 86 12.62 6.94 8.73
CA MET A 86 11.96 8.25 8.71
C MET A 86 12.39 9.08 7.48
N LEU A 87 13.68 9.01 7.12
CA LEU A 87 14.19 9.67 5.93
C LEU A 87 13.66 8.99 4.66
N LEU A 88 13.54 7.67 4.65
CA LEU A 88 12.94 6.92 3.53
C LEU A 88 11.48 7.31 3.31
N ALA A 89 10.68 7.42 4.37
CA ALA A 89 9.30 7.88 4.27
C ALA A 89 9.20 9.31 3.72
N ALA A 90 10.04 10.23 4.19
CA ALA A 90 10.10 11.60 3.69
C ALA A 90 10.57 11.66 2.22
N LEU A 91 11.57 10.87 1.85
CA LEU A 91 12.06 10.78 0.47
C LEU A 91 11.01 10.17 -0.47
N ASN A 92 10.29 9.13 -0.04
CA ASN A 92 9.19 8.56 -0.82
C ASN A 92 8.05 9.56 -1.04
N LEU A 93 7.77 10.42 -0.05
CA LEU A 93 6.79 11.49 -0.21
C LEU A 93 7.25 12.55 -1.23
N ILE A 94 8.56 12.87 -1.27
CA ILE A 94 9.15 13.89 -2.16
C ILE A 94 9.45 13.32 -3.55
N LEU A 95 10.01 12.11 -3.64
CA LEU A 95 10.47 11.47 -4.87
C LEU A 95 9.50 10.42 -5.41
N GLY A 96 8.40 10.14 -4.70
CA GLY A 96 7.42 9.14 -5.08
C GLY A 96 6.55 9.54 -6.27
N PHE A 97 5.78 8.57 -6.76
CA PHE A 97 4.87 8.70 -7.89
C PHE A 97 3.85 9.85 -7.74
N TYR A 98 3.29 10.03 -6.56
CA TYR A 98 2.25 11.03 -6.26
C TYR A 98 2.79 12.41 -5.90
N SER A 99 4.11 12.60 -5.97
CA SER A 99 4.75 13.85 -5.55
C SER A 99 4.62 14.96 -6.59
N PRO A 100 4.28 16.19 -6.18
CA PRO A 100 4.33 17.35 -7.08
C PRO A 100 5.76 17.68 -7.52
N VAL A 101 6.78 17.30 -6.73
CA VAL A 101 8.18 17.55 -7.05
C VAL A 101 8.63 16.76 -8.28
N THR A 102 8.20 15.50 -8.41
CA THR A 102 8.55 14.64 -9.55
C THR A 102 7.70 14.92 -10.80
N ARG A 103 6.67 15.76 -10.69
CA ARG A 103 5.72 16.08 -11.78
C ARG A 103 5.83 17.51 -12.30
N ALA A 104 6.45 18.43 -11.55
CA ALA A 104 6.50 19.85 -11.91
C ALA A 104 7.17 20.11 -13.28
N TRP A 105 8.08 19.25 -13.75
CA TRP A 105 8.73 19.36 -15.05
C TRP A 105 7.76 19.19 -16.24
N GLU A 106 6.70 18.39 -16.07
CA GLU A 106 5.66 18.18 -17.07
C GLU A 106 4.91 19.50 -17.34
N PHE A 107 4.56 20.20 -16.27
CA PHE A 107 3.98 21.56 -16.37
C PHE A 107 5.00 22.59 -16.86
N ALA A 108 6.26 22.50 -16.42
CA ALA A 108 7.32 23.39 -16.86
C ALA A 108 7.55 23.29 -18.37
N ALA A 109 7.43 22.12 -18.98
CA ALA A 109 7.52 21.95 -20.44
C ALA A 109 6.46 22.78 -21.17
N GLY A 110 5.20 22.72 -20.73
CA GLY A 110 4.12 23.54 -21.28
C GLY A 110 4.34 25.05 -21.06
N CYS A 111 4.82 25.43 -19.88
CA CYS A 111 5.14 26.83 -19.55
C CYS A 111 6.29 27.38 -20.41
N LEU A 112 7.32 26.59 -20.66
CA LEU A 112 8.44 26.97 -21.55
C LEU A 112 7.98 27.16 -22.99
N LEU A 113 7.07 26.33 -23.47
CA LEU A 113 6.44 26.52 -24.78
C LEU A 113 5.66 27.85 -24.85
N ALA A 114 4.91 28.18 -23.81
CA ALA A 114 4.14 29.40 -23.72
C ALA A 114 5.05 30.64 -23.62
N LEU A 115 6.08 30.61 -22.77
CA LEU A 115 7.04 31.72 -22.56
C LEU A 115 7.94 31.92 -23.79
N GLY A 116 8.37 30.85 -24.46
CA GLY A 116 9.17 30.92 -25.68
C GLY A 116 8.40 31.55 -26.84
N GLY A 117 7.12 31.31 -26.90
CA GLY A 117 6.19 31.88 -27.88
C GLY A 117 6.74 31.91 -29.32
N ARG A 118 6.25 32.86 -30.09
CA ARG A 118 6.69 33.05 -31.49
C ARG A 118 8.12 33.59 -31.63
N ALA A 119 8.64 34.21 -30.60
CA ALA A 119 9.98 34.83 -30.63
C ALA A 119 11.10 33.76 -30.65
N VAL A 120 10.92 32.65 -29.94
CA VAL A 120 11.91 31.57 -29.85
C VAL A 120 11.61 30.47 -30.90
N TRP A 121 10.35 30.07 -31.04
CA TRP A 121 9.98 28.92 -31.87
C TRP A 121 9.67 29.30 -33.31
N GLY A 122 9.55 30.59 -33.63
CA GLY A 122 9.21 31.09 -34.96
C GLY A 122 7.80 30.62 -35.42
N ARG A 123 7.55 30.73 -36.72
CA ARG A 123 6.39 30.11 -37.37
C ARG A 123 6.88 28.93 -38.23
N PRO A 124 6.81 27.69 -37.76
CA PRO A 124 7.23 26.57 -38.58
C PRO A 124 6.39 26.55 -39.89
N SER A 125 7.02 26.12 -40.97
CA SER A 125 6.29 25.93 -42.24
C SER A 125 5.14 24.97 -42.06
N ARG A 126 4.13 25.02 -42.94
CA ARG A 126 2.97 24.11 -42.85
C ARG A 126 3.39 22.64 -42.86
N ALA A 127 4.41 22.31 -43.69
CA ALA A 127 4.95 20.96 -43.77
C ALA A 127 5.61 20.52 -42.45
N LEU A 128 6.45 21.38 -41.87
CA LEU A 128 7.10 21.09 -40.58
C LEU A 128 6.07 20.98 -39.45
N SER A 129 5.09 21.89 -39.38
CA SER A 129 4.01 21.77 -38.39
C SER A 129 3.20 20.48 -38.55
N GLY A 130 2.94 20.07 -39.79
CA GLY A 130 2.25 18.80 -40.06
C GLY A 130 3.09 17.60 -39.56
N LEU A 131 4.37 17.59 -39.88
CA LEU A 131 5.30 16.53 -39.43
C LEU A 131 5.39 16.48 -37.88
N LEU A 132 5.58 17.62 -37.21
CA LEU A 132 5.62 17.70 -35.74
C LEU A 132 4.30 17.18 -35.13
N GLY A 133 3.15 17.55 -35.72
CA GLY A 133 1.84 17.06 -35.26
C GLY A 133 1.69 15.54 -35.39
N VAL A 134 2.12 14.98 -36.50
CA VAL A 134 2.05 13.52 -36.74
C VAL A 134 2.98 12.78 -35.75
N ILE A 135 4.24 13.22 -35.62
CA ILE A 135 5.19 12.64 -34.65
C ILE A 135 4.60 12.74 -33.23
N GLY A 136 4.02 13.89 -32.86
CA GLY A 136 3.41 14.09 -31.55
C GLY A 136 2.23 13.11 -31.30
N VAL A 137 1.34 12.94 -32.27
CA VAL A 137 0.21 11.99 -32.15
C VAL A 137 0.70 10.54 -32.07
N ILE A 138 1.71 10.17 -32.88
CA ILE A 138 2.31 8.83 -32.81
C ILE A 138 2.97 8.63 -31.44
N GLY A 139 3.71 9.60 -30.91
CA GLY A 139 4.31 9.54 -29.58
C GLY A 139 3.28 9.33 -28.47
N LEU A 140 2.16 10.06 -28.52
CA LEU A 140 1.05 9.88 -27.57
C LEU A 140 0.39 8.50 -27.71
N GLY A 141 0.12 8.06 -28.95
CA GLY A 141 -0.42 6.72 -29.19
C GLY A 141 0.51 5.63 -28.69
N THR A 142 1.81 5.74 -29.00
CA THR A 142 2.82 4.77 -28.52
C THR A 142 2.88 4.75 -26.99
N SER A 143 2.83 5.91 -26.31
CA SER A 143 2.87 5.97 -24.85
C SER A 143 1.71 5.22 -24.20
N ALA A 144 0.51 5.27 -24.80
CA ALA A 144 -0.67 4.60 -24.29
C ALA A 144 -0.59 3.06 -24.31
N PHE A 145 0.29 2.49 -25.16
CA PHE A 145 0.47 1.04 -25.28
C PHE A 145 1.81 0.54 -24.71
N ALA A 146 2.81 1.42 -24.61
CA ALA A 146 4.15 1.04 -24.17
C ALA A 146 4.40 1.27 -22.68
N ILE A 147 3.58 2.08 -22.02
CA ILE A 147 3.69 2.36 -20.58
C ILE A 147 2.67 1.49 -19.84
N ASP A 148 3.15 0.62 -18.97
CA ASP A 148 2.37 -0.30 -18.15
C ASP A 148 2.79 -0.21 -16.68
N ASP A 149 2.18 -1.04 -15.81
CA ASP A 149 2.45 -1.08 -14.37
C ASP A 149 3.88 -1.50 -14.01
N ARG A 150 4.63 -2.09 -14.96
CA ARG A 150 6.03 -2.52 -14.79
C ARG A 150 7.03 -1.45 -15.24
N THR A 151 6.53 -0.45 -15.95
CA THR A 151 7.37 0.63 -16.48
C THR A 151 7.84 1.54 -15.35
N PRO A 152 9.15 1.81 -15.19
CA PRO A 152 9.66 2.76 -14.20
C PRO A 152 9.11 4.18 -14.44
N PHE A 153 8.08 4.55 -13.68
CA PHE A 153 7.32 5.78 -13.86
C PHE A 153 7.12 6.50 -12.50
N PRO A 154 7.23 7.85 -12.41
CA PRO A 154 7.69 8.79 -13.43
C PRO A 154 9.20 8.69 -13.64
N GLY A 155 9.64 8.68 -14.90
CA GLY A 155 11.05 8.53 -15.25
C GLY A 155 11.28 8.92 -16.72
N LEU A 156 12.27 8.30 -17.36
CA LEU A 156 12.57 8.59 -18.77
C LEU A 156 11.39 8.30 -19.70
N TRP A 157 10.55 7.31 -19.39
CA TRP A 157 9.36 6.98 -20.17
C TRP A 157 8.32 8.10 -20.23
N THR A 158 8.27 8.97 -19.21
CA THR A 158 7.37 10.14 -19.19
C THR A 158 7.72 11.17 -20.28
N LEU A 159 8.97 11.15 -20.80
CA LEU A 159 9.35 12.01 -21.92
C LEU A 159 8.47 11.75 -23.17
N LEU A 160 8.04 10.52 -23.39
CA LEU A 160 7.27 10.16 -24.58
C LEU A 160 5.93 10.92 -24.66
N PRO A 161 5.03 10.86 -23.65
CA PRO A 161 3.79 11.63 -23.67
C PRO A 161 4.00 13.15 -23.56
N VAL A 162 4.99 13.60 -22.78
CA VAL A 162 5.24 15.07 -22.60
C VAL A 162 5.77 15.69 -23.88
N LEU A 163 6.76 15.07 -24.53
CA LEU A 163 7.28 15.55 -25.82
C LEU A 163 6.20 15.41 -26.91
N GLY A 164 5.46 14.29 -26.93
CA GLY A 164 4.35 14.08 -27.85
C GLY A 164 3.33 15.23 -27.76
N THR A 165 2.88 15.58 -26.56
CA THR A 165 1.97 16.70 -26.31
C THR A 165 2.58 18.03 -26.73
N SER A 166 3.85 18.27 -26.38
CA SER A 166 4.58 19.49 -26.75
C SER A 166 4.66 19.69 -28.25
N LEU A 167 4.91 18.63 -29.01
CA LEU A 167 4.95 18.65 -30.48
C LEU A 167 3.57 18.94 -31.09
N VAL A 168 2.48 18.37 -30.53
CA VAL A 168 1.11 18.66 -30.96
C VAL A 168 0.76 20.14 -30.71
N ILE A 169 1.16 20.69 -29.56
CA ILE A 169 0.96 22.12 -29.22
C ILE A 169 1.70 23.02 -30.23
N LEU A 170 2.98 22.72 -30.51
CA LEU A 170 3.77 23.45 -31.50
C LEU A 170 3.15 23.36 -32.90
N ALA A 171 2.65 22.20 -33.30
CA ALA A 171 1.95 21.99 -34.56
C ALA A 171 0.68 22.85 -34.69
N GLY A 172 0.09 23.23 -33.55
CA GLY A 172 -1.08 24.13 -33.49
C GLY A 172 -0.84 25.54 -34.03
N SER A 173 0.42 25.94 -34.24
CA SER A 173 0.80 27.25 -34.77
C SER A 173 0.40 27.48 -36.24
N SER A 174 0.09 26.44 -37.02
CA SER A 174 -0.35 26.52 -38.41
C SER A 174 -1.45 25.51 -38.76
N ARG A 175 -2.24 25.81 -39.83
CA ARG A 175 -3.25 24.87 -40.31
C ARG A 175 -2.58 23.69 -41.01
N ASN A 176 -2.70 22.49 -40.43
CA ASN A 176 -2.22 21.22 -40.98
C ASN A 176 -3.28 20.12 -40.78
N LEU A 177 -3.00 18.87 -41.20
CA LEU A 177 -3.93 17.75 -41.11
C LEU A 177 -4.31 17.46 -39.65
N VAL A 178 -3.33 17.43 -38.74
CA VAL A 178 -3.54 17.11 -37.31
C VAL A 178 -4.41 18.19 -36.65
N THR A 179 -4.11 19.47 -36.88
CA THR A 179 -4.92 20.56 -36.32
C THR A 179 -6.34 20.61 -36.90
N ARG A 180 -6.54 20.18 -38.16
CA ARG A 180 -7.87 20.07 -38.75
C ARG A 180 -8.65 18.91 -38.11
N LEU A 181 -7.97 17.79 -37.88
CA LEU A 181 -8.59 16.61 -37.24
C LEU A 181 -8.97 16.96 -35.79
N LEU A 182 -8.02 17.44 -34.99
CA LEU A 182 -8.24 17.81 -33.58
C LEU A 182 -9.24 18.96 -33.41
N GLY A 183 -9.33 19.87 -34.38
CA GLY A 183 -10.31 20.95 -34.43
C GLY A 183 -11.66 20.53 -34.99
N SER A 184 -11.92 19.25 -35.27
CA SER A 184 -13.23 18.77 -35.68
C SER A 184 -14.26 18.91 -34.55
N ARG A 185 -15.52 19.15 -34.88
CA ARG A 185 -16.60 19.40 -33.89
C ARG A 185 -16.70 18.29 -32.85
N THR A 186 -16.52 17.05 -33.27
CA THR A 186 -16.59 15.88 -32.38
C THR A 186 -15.42 15.86 -31.37
N LEU A 187 -14.18 16.07 -31.84
CA LEU A 187 -13.02 16.04 -30.94
C LEU A 187 -12.96 17.26 -30.02
N VAL A 188 -13.42 18.43 -30.50
CA VAL A 188 -13.57 19.61 -29.64
C VAL A 188 -14.62 19.35 -28.55
N TRP A 189 -15.76 18.76 -28.89
CA TRP A 189 -16.79 18.39 -27.92
C TRP A 189 -16.25 17.39 -26.87
N VAL A 190 -15.50 16.36 -27.30
CA VAL A 190 -14.83 15.44 -26.37
C VAL A 190 -13.83 16.19 -25.47
N GLY A 191 -13.06 17.12 -26.04
CA GLY A 191 -12.13 17.97 -25.30
C GLY A 191 -12.83 18.83 -24.24
N ASP A 192 -13.94 19.47 -24.60
CA ASP A 192 -14.73 20.28 -23.66
C ASP A 192 -15.31 19.45 -22.51
N LEU A 193 -15.66 18.19 -22.78
CA LEU A 193 -16.21 17.26 -21.79
C LEU A 193 -15.14 16.56 -20.96
N SER A 194 -13.88 16.57 -21.40
CA SER A 194 -12.80 15.71 -20.90
C SER A 194 -12.57 15.82 -19.40
N TYR A 195 -12.64 17.03 -18.82
CA TYR A 195 -12.46 17.25 -17.38
C TYR A 195 -13.59 16.60 -16.57
N SER A 196 -14.83 16.88 -16.92
CA SER A 196 -15.98 16.24 -16.26
C SER A 196 -15.97 14.72 -16.44
N TRP A 197 -15.58 14.24 -17.63
CA TRP A 197 -15.46 12.79 -17.88
C TRP A 197 -14.34 12.16 -17.07
N TYR A 198 -13.20 12.83 -16.94
CA TYR A 198 -12.10 12.42 -16.06
C TYR A 198 -12.56 12.27 -14.61
N LEU A 199 -13.44 13.13 -14.10
CA LEU A 199 -13.97 13.01 -12.74
C LEU A 199 -14.89 11.79 -12.55
N TRP A 200 -15.66 11.41 -13.57
CA TRP A 200 -16.67 10.36 -13.46
C TRP A 200 -16.21 8.97 -13.92
N HIS A 201 -15.26 8.88 -14.88
CA HIS A 201 -14.92 7.58 -15.48
C HIS A 201 -14.35 6.58 -14.46
N TRP A 202 -13.44 7.02 -13.59
CA TRP A 202 -12.75 6.15 -12.65
C TRP A 202 -13.68 5.56 -11.58
N PRO A 203 -14.51 6.33 -10.86
CA PRO A 203 -15.52 5.75 -9.97
C PRO A 203 -16.40 4.70 -10.64
N PHE A 204 -16.84 4.95 -11.89
CA PHE A 204 -17.65 3.99 -12.62
C PHE A 204 -16.89 2.69 -12.92
N ILE A 205 -15.60 2.79 -13.30
CA ILE A 205 -14.75 1.63 -13.53
C ILE A 205 -14.53 0.85 -12.24
N VAL A 206 -14.21 1.53 -11.12
CA VAL A 206 -13.98 0.88 -9.83
C VAL A 206 -15.23 0.14 -9.35
N PHE A 207 -16.40 0.79 -9.36
CA PHE A 207 -17.64 0.12 -8.96
C PHE A 207 -18.04 -1.02 -9.91
N ALA A 208 -17.74 -0.89 -11.21
CA ALA A 208 -17.96 -1.99 -12.15
C ALA A 208 -16.99 -3.16 -11.88
N ALA A 209 -15.74 -2.89 -11.53
CA ALA A 209 -14.74 -3.90 -11.18
C ALA A 209 -15.12 -4.68 -9.93
N GLU A 210 -15.70 -4.01 -8.92
CA GLU A 210 -16.24 -4.67 -7.72
C GLU A 210 -17.37 -5.67 -8.04
N ILE A 211 -18.21 -5.36 -9.03
CA ILE A 211 -19.36 -6.20 -9.37
C ILE A 211 -18.99 -7.28 -10.39
N TRP A 212 -18.10 -6.96 -11.35
CA TRP A 212 -17.69 -7.83 -12.46
C TRP A 212 -16.17 -7.87 -12.67
N PRO A 213 -15.39 -8.37 -11.67
CA PRO A 213 -13.92 -8.28 -11.68
C PRO A 213 -13.25 -8.99 -12.86
N THR A 214 -13.91 -10.00 -13.44
CA THR A 214 -13.35 -10.83 -14.53
C THR A 214 -13.82 -10.42 -15.94
N ARG A 215 -14.55 -9.29 -16.08
CA ARG A 215 -15.15 -8.88 -17.36
C ARG A 215 -14.59 -7.54 -17.85
N PRO A 216 -13.44 -7.51 -18.52
CA PRO A 216 -12.80 -6.26 -18.95
C PRO A 216 -13.70 -5.40 -19.88
N GLY A 217 -14.53 -6.04 -20.72
CA GLY A 217 -15.48 -5.31 -21.57
C GLY A 217 -16.52 -4.50 -20.78
N VAL A 218 -16.91 -4.97 -19.58
CA VAL A 218 -17.82 -4.23 -18.69
C VAL A 218 -17.11 -3.00 -18.11
N LEU A 219 -15.82 -3.09 -17.79
CA LEU A 219 -15.06 -1.94 -17.28
C LEU A 219 -14.93 -0.84 -18.33
N VAL A 220 -14.67 -1.22 -19.58
CA VAL A 220 -14.66 -0.27 -20.72
C VAL A 220 -16.03 0.36 -20.89
N ALA A 221 -17.10 -0.44 -20.88
CA ALA A 221 -18.47 0.05 -20.98
C ALA A 221 -18.83 1.02 -19.83
N ALA A 222 -18.39 0.74 -18.61
CA ALA A 222 -18.58 1.62 -17.44
C ALA A 222 -17.90 2.98 -17.65
N GLY A 223 -16.66 2.99 -18.14
CA GLY A 223 -15.94 4.22 -18.48
C GLY A 223 -16.66 5.04 -19.58
N VAL A 224 -17.30 4.39 -20.55
CA VAL A 224 -18.09 5.04 -21.58
C VAL A 224 -19.43 5.55 -21.03
N VAL A 225 -20.14 4.77 -20.23
CA VAL A 225 -21.42 5.16 -19.60
C VAL A 225 -21.23 6.38 -18.69
N ALA A 226 -20.05 6.53 -18.09
CA ALA A 226 -19.68 7.71 -17.30
C ALA A 226 -19.78 9.05 -18.08
N ILE A 227 -19.86 9.02 -19.42
CA ILE A 227 -20.11 10.22 -20.24
C ILE A 227 -21.45 10.87 -19.90
N ALA A 228 -22.47 10.09 -19.50
CA ALA A 228 -23.79 10.65 -19.19
C ALA A 228 -23.76 11.57 -17.95
N PRO A 229 -23.29 11.15 -16.77
CA PRO A 229 -23.14 12.05 -15.63
C PRO A 229 -22.05 13.12 -15.86
N ALA A 230 -21.02 12.84 -16.66
CA ALA A 230 -20.02 13.83 -17.05
C ALA A 230 -20.65 14.98 -17.85
N TYR A 231 -21.48 14.67 -18.84
CA TYR A 231 -22.21 15.68 -19.60
C TYR A 231 -23.16 16.51 -18.73
N ALA A 232 -23.84 15.86 -17.79
CA ALA A 232 -24.68 16.54 -16.81
C ALA A 232 -23.88 17.51 -15.95
N SER A 233 -22.74 17.07 -15.40
CA SER A 233 -21.82 17.91 -14.62
C SER A 233 -21.27 19.07 -15.47
N TYR A 234 -20.82 18.80 -16.68
CA TYR A 234 -20.35 19.83 -17.60
C TYR A 234 -21.43 20.90 -17.86
N ARG A 235 -22.63 20.47 -18.23
CA ARG A 235 -23.71 21.36 -18.65
C ARG A 235 -24.32 22.18 -17.52
N TRP A 236 -24.45 21.61 -16.34
CA TRP A 236 -25.19 22.24 -15.23
C TRP A 236 -24.28 22.80 -14.12
N VAL A 237 -23.04 22.36 -14.06
CA VAL A 237 -22.11 22.80 -13.01
C VAL A 237 -20.93 23.55 -13.62
N GLU A 238 -20.16 22.91 -14.48
CA GLU A 238 -18.89 23.45 -14.98
C GLU A 238 -19.12 24.67 -15.89
N GLU A 239 -19.94 24.53 -16.93
CA GLU A 239 -20.18 25.61 -17.91
C GLU A 239 -20.80 26.87 -17.27
N PRO A 240 -21.82 26.78 -16.39
CA PRO A 240 -22.32 27.92 -15.65
C PRO A 240 -21.27 28.61 -14.76
N LEU A 241 -20.44 27.83 -14.04
CA LEU A 241 -19.38 28.39 -13.19
C LEU A 241 -18.31 29.10 -14.02
N ARG A 242 -17.90 28.53 -15.14
CA ARG A 242 -16.91 29.16 -16.06
C ARG A 242 -17.37 30.47 -16.67
N ARG A 243 -18.69 30.67 -16.82
CA ARG A 243 -19.29 31.89 -17.42
C ARG A 243 -19.75 32.90 -16.37
N MET A 244 -19.63 32.59 -15.08
CA MET A 244 -20.04 33.51 -14.02
C MET A 244 -19.14 34.74 -13.96
N PRO A 245 -19.73 35.94 -13.79
CA PRO A 245 -18.96 37.13 -13.44
C PRO A 245 -18.22 36.89 -12.13
N THR A 246 -16.94 37.25 -12.10
CA THR A 246 -16.07 37.11 -10.90
C THR A 246 -16.38 38.13 -9.81
N GLU A 247 -17.28 39.09 -10.08
CA GLU A 247 -17.63 40.17 -9.16
C GLU A 247 -18.90 39.84 -8.34
N GLY A 248 -18.88 40.21 -7.07
CA GLY A 248 -20.00 40.07 -6.14
C GLY A 248 -20.09 38.72 -5.42
N LEU A 249 -21.19 38.52 -4.67
CA LEU A 249 -21.42 37.31 -3.86
C LEU A 249 -22.03 36.12 -4.61
N ARG A 250 -22.37 36.29 -5.90
CA ARG A 250 -23.00 35.21 -6.68
C ARG A 250 -22.12 33.95 -6.81
N PRO A 251 -20.81 34.05 -7.14
CA PRO A 251 -19.96 32.85 -7.21
C PRO A 251 -19.87 32.15 -5.85
N VAL A 252 -19.74 32.87 -4.76
CA VAL A 252 -19.65 32.32 -3.40
C VAL A 252 -20.92 31.54 -3.04
N ARG A 253 -22.10 32.10 -3.32
CA ARG A 253 -23.39 31.42 -3.07
C ARG A 253 -23.51 30.14 -3.88
N TRP A 254 -23.13 30.14 -5.16
CA TRP A 254 -23.15 28.97 -6.00
C TRP A 254 -22.20 27.87 -5.50
N VAL A 255 -20.96 28.23 -5.18
CA VAL A 255 -20.00 27.31 -4.60
C VAL A 255 -20.54 26.72 -3.29
N ALA A 256 -21.08 27.55 -2.40
CA ALA A 256 -21.69 27.07 -1.15
C ALA A 256 -22.87 26.12 -1.41
N THR A 257 -23.77 26.48 -2.32
CA THR A 257 -24.95 25.65 -2.68
C THR A 257 -24.56 24.28 -3.20
N LEU A 258 -23.44 24.16 -3.94
CA LEU A 258 -22.93 22.89 -4.46
C LEU A 258 -22.10 22.13 -3.43
N THR A 259 -21.30 22.83 -2.62
CA THR A 259 -20.35 22.20 -1.68
C THR A 259 -21.04 21.71 -0.42
N VAL A 260 -21.98 22.48 0.15
CA VAL A 260 -22.64 22.11 1.41
C VAL A 260 -23.37 20.77 1.35
N PRO A 261 -24.19 20.45 0.32
CA PRO A 261 -24.81 19.13 0.21
C PRO A 261 -23.80 18.00 0.07
N VAL A 262 -22.73 18.21 -0.71
CA VAL A 262 -21.67 17.20 -0.89
C VAL A 262 -20.98 16.90 0.44
N VAL A 263 -20.61 17.94 1.19
CA VAL A 263 -19.99 17.78 2.51
C VAL A 263 -20.96 17.10 3.48
N ALA A 264 -22.22 17.50 3.50
CA ALA A 264 -23.23 16.91 4.39
C ALA A 264 -23.46 15.42 4.07
N VAL A 265 -23.56 15.05 2.79
CA VAL A 265 -23.69 13.64 2.37
C VAL A 265 -22.42 12.85 2.71
N SER A 266 -21.24 13.43 2.45
CA SER A 266 -19.97 12.77 2.77
C SER A 266 -19.80 12.52 4.27
N LEU A 267 -20.14 13.50 5.10
CA LEU A 267 -20.15 13.36 6.57
C LEU A 267 -21.20 12.34 7.02
N GLY A 268 -22.39 12.37 6.43
CA GLY A 268 -23.45 11.39 6.72
C GLY A 268 -23.02 9.97 6.38
N LEU A 269 -22.38 9.76 5.23
CA LEU A 269 -21.84 8.47 4.83
C LEU A 269 -20.68 8.04 5.75
N LEU A 270 -19.79 8.95 6.11
CA LEU A 270 -18.70 8.67 7.05
C LEU A 270 -19.25 8.21 8.40
N VAL A 271 -20.24 8.90 8.95
CA VAL A 271 -20.90 8.49 10.18
C VAL A 271 -21.60 7.13 10.01
N ALA A 272 -22.30 6.92 8.89
CA ALA A 272 -22.95 5.64 8.61
C ALA A 272 -21.96 4.47 8.52
N THR A 273 -20.79 4.67 7.90
CA THR A 273 -19.73 3.65 7.85
C THR A 273 -19.16 3.36 9.23
N HIS A 274 -18.86 4.38 10.04
CA HIS A 274 -18.41 4.19 11.43
C HIS A 274 -19.44 3.46 12.31
N LEU A 275 -20.73 3.63 12.02
CA LEU A 275 -21.80 2.91 12.68
C LEU A 275 -22.07 1.52 12.07
N GLY A 276 -21.26 1.08 11.08
CA GLY A 276 -21.48 -0.18 10.35
C GLY A 276 -22.85 -0.24 9.69
N PHE A 277 -23.34 0.88 9.16
CA PHE A 277 -24.71 1.05 8.65
C PHE A 277 -25.79 0.59 9.63
N GLY A 278 -25.53 0.65 10.96
CA GLY A 278 -26.41 0.18 12.02
C GLY A 278 -26.36 -1.33 12.29
N SER A 279 -25.49 -2.09 11.59
CA SER A 279 -25.30 -3.53 11.78
C SER A 279 -24.06 -3.80 12.65
N PRO A 280 -24.22 -4.46 13.83
CA PRO A 280 -23.08 -4.89 14.63
C PRO A 280 -22.14 -5.83 13.87
N THR A 281 -22.67 -6.71 13.03
CA THR A 281 -21.88 -7.65 12.22
C THR A 281 -20.98 -6.91 11.24
N ILE A 282 -21.49 -5.90 10.52
CA ILE A 282 -20.68 -5.10 9.59
C ILE A 282 -19.62 -4.32 10.35
N ARG A 283 -19.94 -3.77 11.50
CA ARG A 283 -18.96 -3.07 12.34
C ARG A 283 -17.84 -4.01 12.78
N ASN A 284 -18.16 -5.18 13.31
CA ASN A 284 -17.17 -6.17 13.73
C ASN A 284 -16.30 -6.63 12.57
N LEU A 285 -16.86 -6.74 11.36
CA LEU A 285 -16.09 -7.08 10.14
C LEU A 285 -15.13 -5.94 9.76
N GLN A 286 -15.58 -4.69 9.82
CA GLN A 286 -14.74 -3.53 9.55
C GLN A 286 -13.62 -3.40 10.60
N ASP A 287 -13.95 -3.55 11.88
CA ASP A 287 -12.98 -3.50 12.96
C ASP A 287 -11.93 -4.60 12.80
N ALA A 288 -12.34 -5.83 12.50
CA ALA A 288 -11.42 -6.93 12.26
C ALA A 288 -10.45 -6.67 11.09
N ALA A 289 -10.90 -5.95 10.05
CA ALA A 289 -10.09 -5.62 8.89
C ALA A 289 -9.14 -4.44 9.10
N LEU A 290 -9.55 -3.44 9.88
CA LEU A 290 -8.90 -2.13 9.95
C LEU A 290 -8.08 -1.93 11.23
N ILE A 291 -8.44 -2.59 12.33
CA ILE A 291 -7.72 -2.42 13.58
C ILE A 291 -6.38 -3.17 13.51
N GLN A 292 -5.31 -2.42 13.65
CA GLN A 292 -3.96 -2.96 13.73
C GLN A 292 -3.72 -3.68 15.06
N HIS A 293 -2.90 -4.73 15.07
CA HIS A 293 -2.46 -5.40 16.28
C HIS A 293 -1.62 -4.47 17.18
N ALA A 294 -1.54 -4.78 18.46
CA ALA A 294 -0.88 -3.92 19.43
C ALA A 294 0.60 -3.67 19.10
N GLY A 295 1.32 -4.70 18.60
CA GLY A 295 2.69 -4.58 18.14
C GLY A 295 2.81 -3.63 16.95
N GLU A 296 1.99 -3.80 15.93
CA GLU A 296 1.93 -2.96 14.73
C GLU A 296 1.60 -1.49 15.11
N ARG A 297 0.56 -1.25 15.93
CA ARG A 297 0.19 0.10 16.41
C ARG A 297 1.31 0.81 17.16
N ALA A 298 2.07 0.07 17.95
CA ALA A 298 3.21 0.61 18.69
C ALA A 298 4.46 0.78 17.82
N GLY A 299 4.47 0.28 16.60
CA GLY A 299 5.59 0.28 15.68
C GLY A 299 6.68 -0.71 16.08
N CYS A 300 6.31 -1.85 16.63
CA CYS A 300 7.20 -2.93 17.07
C CYS A 300 7.50 -3.95 15.97
N ASP A 301 6.89 -3.77 14.78
CA ASP A 301 7.03 -4.55 13.55
C ASP A 301 8.11 -3.98 12.60
N ARG A 302 9.12 -3.26 13.11
CA ARG A 302 10.10 -2.54 12.30
C ARG A 302 11.46 -3.23 12.25
N ILE A 303 12.23 -2.88 11.21
CA ILE A 303 13.60 -3.40 10.96
C ILE A 303 14.61 -3.05 12.05
N GLU A 304 14.31 -2.09 12.93
CA GLU A 304 15.21 -1.68 13.99
C GLU A 304 15.45 -2.85 14.96
N PRO A 305 16.72 -3.14 15.32
CA PRO A 305 17.06 -4.20 16.26
C PRO A 305 16.41 -3.99 17.63
N LEU A 306 16.08 -5.08 18.31
CA LEU A 306 15.47 -5.04 19.64
C LEU A 306 16.32 -4.24 20.65
N SER A 307 17.65 -4.25 20.49
CA SER A 307 18.61 -3.51 21.32
C SER A 307 18.54 -1.98 21.17
N THR A 308 18.06 -1.47 20.05
CA THR A 308 17.98 -0.01 19.75
C THR A 308 16.60 0.55 19.97
N ARG A 309 15.58 -0.30 20.05
CA ARG A 309 14.23 0.14 20.40
C ARG A 309 14.29 0.61 21.83
N THR A 310 13.97 1.87 22.04
CA THR A 310 13.64 2.35 23.37
C THR A 310 12.63 1.36 23.93
N ALA A 311 13.07 0.52 24.85
CA ALA A 311 12.34 -0.60 25.45
C ALA A 311 10.91 -0.22 25.90
N LEU A 312 10.64 1.06 26.08
CA LEU A 312 9.40 1.63 26.57
C LEU A 312 8.20 1.52 25.60
N LYS A 313 8.41 1.56 24.28
CA LYS A 313 7.27 1.54 23.32
C LYS A 313 6.78 0.14 22.99
N CYS A 314 7.67 -0.86 23.07
CA CYS A 314 7.38 -2.25 22.73
C CYS A 314 7.32 -3.15 23.97
N THR A 315 7.09 -2.55 25.14
CA THR A 315 6.98 -3.23 26.43
C THR A 315 5.62 -2.91 27.06
N TRP A 316 4.89 -3.95 27.41
CA TRP A 316 3.60 -3.87 28.11
C TRP A 316 3.74 -4.46 29.51
N ASN A 317 2.80 -4.09 30.39
CA ASN A 317 2.71 -4.61 31.76
C ASN A 317 3.99 -4.43 32.57
N SER A 318 4.73 -3.33 32.38
CA SER A 318 5.94 -2.99 33.13
C SER A 318 5.66 -1.83 34.11
N PRO A 319 6.14 -1.89 35.35
CA PRO A 319 7.06 -2.87 35.93
C PRO A 319 6.33 -4.01 36.68
N ALA A 320 6.01 -5.11 36.02
CA ALA A 320 5.54 -6.31 36.71
C ALA A 320 6.73 -7.11 37.29
N PRO A 321 6.57 -7.82 38.43
CA PRO A 321 7.65 -8.51 39.12
C PRO A 321 8.08 -9.84 38.49
N GLY A 322 7.30 -10.38 37.57
CA GLY A 322 7.60 -11.67 36.93
C GLY A 322 8.71 -11.60 35.88
N ALA A 323 9.22 -12.75 35.45
CA ALA A 323 10.18 -12.84 34.37
C ALA A 323 9.58 -12.40 33.04
N ASN A 324 10.38 -11.77 32.20
CA ASN A 324 9.91 -11.23 30.89
C ASN A 324 9.33 -12.32 29.99
N VAL A 325 8.31 -11.95 29.25
CA VAL A 325 7.79 -12.69 28.10
C VAL A 325 8.21 -11.94 26.83
N TYR A 326 8.77 -12.64 25.86
CA TYR A 326 9.21 -12.07 24.59
C TYR A 326 8.39 -12.70 23.46
N LEU A 327 7.80 -11.88 22.60
CA LEU A 327 7.13 -12.34 21.39
C LEU A 327 7.97 -11.93 20.18
N VAL A 328 8.45 -12.91 19.41
CA VAL A 328 9.32 -12.71 18.26
C VAL A 328 8.87 -13.53 17.07
N GLY A 329 9.14 -13.04 15.86
CA GLY A 329 8.78 -13.72 14.62
C GLY A 329 8.38 -12.76 13.51
N ASP A 330 7.63 -13.25 12.57
CA ASP A 330 7.09 -12.46 11.45
C ASP A 330 5.71 -11.87 11.76
N SER A 331 4.89 -11.60 10.75
CA SER A 331 3.53 -11.09 10.94
C SER A 331 2.60 -12.06 11.69
N HIS A 332 2.95 -13.36 11.71
CA HIS A 332 2.24 -14.37 12.51
C HIS A 332 2.59 -14.27 14.01
N ALA A 333 3.71 -13.69 14.36
CA ALA A 333 3.96 -13.32 15.77
C ALA A 333 3.16 -12.05 16.13
N ASP A 334 3.16 -11.04 15.24
CA ASP A 334 2.47 -9.79 15.54
C ASP A 334 0.97 -9.97 15.77
N HIS A 335 0.31 -10.86 15.01
CA HIS A 335 -1.11 -11.10 15.17
C HIS A 335 -1.49 -11.79 16.50
N TYR A 336 -0.52 -12.27 17.29
CA TYR A 336 -0.72 -12.77 18.67
C TYR A 336 -0.40 -11.72 19.73
N SER A 337 -0.18 -10.46 19.36
CA SER A 337 0.16 -9.39 20.32
C SER A 337 -0.84 -9.31 21.46
N GLU A 338 -2.14 -9.28 21.19
CA GLU A 338 -3.19 -9.18 22.20
C GLU A 338 -3.25 -10.45 23.07
N ALA A 339 -3.07 -11.63 22.48
CA ALA A 339 -3.06 -12.90 23.20
C ALA A 339 -1.92 -12.95 24.23
N VAL A 340 -0.71 -12.53 23.82
CA VAL A 340 0.48 -12.56 24.68
C VAL A 340 0.43 -11.46 25.73
N ILE A 341 -0.05 -10.27 25.40
CA ILE A 341 -0.24 -9.18 26.36
C ILE A 341 -1.25 -9.61 27.43
N GLY A 342 -2.43 -10.11 27.04
CA GLY A 342 -3.45 -10.58 27.98
C GLY A 342 -2.99 -11.75 28.85
N ALA A 343 -2.24 -12.70 28.28
CA ALA A 343 -1.65 -13.79 29.03
C ALA A 343 -0.63 -13.31 30.09
N ALA A 344 0.22 -12.36 29.71
CA ALA A 344 1.22 -11.81 30.60
C ALA A 344 0.61 -10.93 31.71
N GLU A 345 -0.48 -10.22 31.42
CA GLU A 345 -1.27 -9.51 32.43
C GLU A 345 -1.84 -10.47 33.47
N MET A 346 -2.45 -11.58 33.03
CA MET A 346 -2.96 -12.63 33.95
C MET A 346 -1.86 -13.26 34.81
N LEU A 347 -0.64 -13.36 34.29
CA LEU A 347 0.50 -13.93 35.00
C LEU A 347 1.37 -12.87 35.75
N ASN A 348 0.97 -11.60 35.67
CA ASN A 348 1.70 -10.47 36.23
C ASN A 348 3.17 -10.43 35.77
N ARG A 349 3.39 -10.56 34.47
CA ARG A 349 4.71 -10.58 33.81
C ARG A 349 4.82 -9.45 32.79
N PRO A 350 6.00 -8.81 32.61
CA PRO A 350 6.21 -7.85 31.54
C PRO A 350 6.34 -8.56 30.20
N VAL A 351 5.88 -7.90 29.12
CA VAL A 351 5.95 -8.39 27.72
C VAL A 351 6.79 -7.46 26.87
N VAL A 352 7.64 -8.03 26.03
CA VAL A 352 8.38 -7.33 24.99
C VAL A 352 8.04 -7.94 23.63
N ILE A 353 7.57 -7.13 22.68
CA ILE A 353 7.20 -7.57 21.33
C ILE A 353 8.21 -7.04 20.33
N SER A 354 8.75 -7.91 19.47
CA SER A 354 9.63 -7.56 18.37
C SER A 354 9.38 -8.46 17.17
N THR A 355 8.63 -7.96 16.22
CA THR A 355 8.22 -8.68 15.02
C THR A 355 8.72 -7.95 13.78
N LEU A 356 8.79 -8.64 12.65
CA LEU A 356 9.09 -8.03 11.37
C LEU A 356 8.38 -8.83 10.26
N SER A 357 7.37 -8.23 9.64
CA SER A 357 6.58 -8.87 8.58
C SER A 357 7.46 -9.54 7.51
N ASN A 358 7.12 -10.78 7.16
CA ASN A 358 7.86 -11.62 6.21
C ASN A 358 9.31 -11.94 6.63
N CYS A 359 9.62 -11.89 7.91
CA CYS A 359 10.95 -12.14 8.45
C CYS A 359 10.88 -13.18 9.57
N PRO A 360 11.26 -14.44 9.34
CA PRO A 360 11.19 -15.48 10.35
C PRO A 360 12.25 -15.26 11.43
N PHE A 361 11.95 -15.65 12.63
CA PHE A 361 12.95 -15.65 13.72
C PHE A 361 13.72 -16.98 13.72
N LEU A 362 14.76 -17.05 12.88
CA LEU A 362 15.58 -18.23 12.65
C LEU A 362 17.07 -17.90 12.64
N THR A 363 17.92 -18.83 13.08
CA THR A 363 19.36 -18.79 12.79
C THR A 363 19.63 -19.18 11.34
N GLY A 364 20.88 -18.99 10.89
CA GLY A 364 21.30 -19.39 9.55
C GLY A 364 20.92 -18.44 8.44
N PHE A 365 20.85 -18.97 7.23
CA PHE A 365 20.52 -18.23 6.03
C PHE A 365 19.07 -18.50 5.61
N PHE A 366 18.33 -17.44 5.37
CA PHE A 366 16.99 -17.49 4.80
C PHE A 366 16.75 -16.32 3.86
N ALA A 367 16.00 -16.55 2.80
CA ALA A 367 15.66 -15.53 1.82
C ALA A 367 14.33 -15.84 1.13
N ARG A 368 13.57 -14.80 0.81
CA ARG A 368 12.45 -14.87 -0.14
C ARG A 368 13.00 -14.63 -1.53
N LEU A 369 12.71 -15.52 -2.48
CA LEU A 369 13.27 -15.48 -3.84
C LEU A 369 12.72 -14.31 -4.67
N GLU A 370 11.51 -13.85 -4.34
CA GLU A 370 10.83 -12.73 -4.99
C GLU A 370 11.19 -11.36 -4.36
N ALA A 371 11.89 -11.35 -3.23
CA ALA A 371 12.26 -10.12 -2.53
C ALA A 371 13.64 -9.64 -2.94
N ASP A 372 13.84 -8.32 -2.90
CA ASP A 372 15.16 -7.71 -3.11
C ASP A 372 16.18 -8.23 -2.10
N TRP A 373 17.44 -8.37 -2.56
CA TRP A 373 18.54 -8.77 -1.70
C TRP A 373 18.69 -7.91 -0.44
N SER A 374 18.47 -6.61 -0.57
CA SER A 374 18.52 -5.67 0.55
C SER A 374 17.46 -5.95 1.62
N VAL A 375 16.26 -6.39 1.23
CA VAL A 375 15.17 -6.77 2.15
C VAL A 375 15.57 -8.02 2.91
N ASN A 376 16.05 -9.06 2.22
CA ASN A 376 16.50 -10.31 2.82
C ASN A 376 17.67 -10.11 3.77
N SER A 377 18.66 -9.26 3.41
CA SER A 377 19.82 -8.99 4.26
C SER A 377 19.45 -8.22 5.54
N ARG A 378 18.53 -7.26 5.44
CA ARG A 378 18.03 -6.52 6.61
C ARG A 378 17.23 -7.41 7.56
N CYS A 379 16.42 -8.30 7.02
CA CYS A 379 15.70 -9.29 7.82
C CYS A 379 16.67 -10.17 8.63
N ARG A 380 17.68 -10.78 7.99
CA ARG A 380 18.68 -11.59 8.69
C ARG A 380 19.47 -10.79 9.75
N ALA A 381 19.79 -9.53 9.48
CA ALA A 381 20.43 -8.66 10.45
C ALA A 381 19.51 -8.41 11.66
N HIS A 382 18.22 -8.11 11.42
CA HIS A 382 17.23 -7.93 12.48
C HIS A 382 17.12 -9.16 13.38
N THR A 383 17.00 -10.36 12.81
CA THR A 383 16.89 -11.61 13.58
C THR A 383 18.16 -11.90 14.38
N ARG A 384 19.34 -11.78 13.75
CA ARG A 384 20.62 -11.99 14.41
C ARG A 384 20.80 -11.04 15.61
N ASP A 385 20.52 -9.75 15.40
CA ASP A 385 20.71 -8.73 16.42
C ASP A 385 19.68 -8.86 17.55
N SER A 386 18.45 -9.27 17.23
CA SER A 386 17.41 -9.58 18.21
C SER A 386 17.74 -10.85 19.01
N LEU A 387 18.28 -11.89 18.38
CA LEU A 387 18.73 -13.10 19.09
C LEU A 387 19.90 -12.80 20.04
N ALA A 388 20.90 -12.01 19.59
CA ALA A 388 22.00 -11.57 20.43
C ALA A 388 21.51 -10.74 21.63
N TYR A 389 20.52 -9.88 21.44
CA TYR A 389 19.89 -9.15 22.53
C TYR A 389 19.24 -10.11 23.53
N LEU A 390 18.39 -11.02 23.06
CA LEU A 390 17.67 -11.97 23.93
C LEU A 390 18.65 -12.82 24.76
N THR A 391 19.72 -13.34 24.14
CA THR A 391 20.71 -14.14 24.84
C THR A 391 21.49 -13.36 25.91
N SER A 392 21.47 -12.03 25.89
CA SER A 392 22.05 -11.16 26.91
C SER A 392 21.08 -10.78 28.03
N GLN A 393 19.80 -11.12 27.93
CA GLN A 393 18.79 -10.77 28.91
C GLN A 393 18.67 -11.82 30.01
N PRO A 394 18.13 -11.45 31.19
CA PRO A 394 17.75 -12.42 32.22
C PRO A 394 16.78 -13.48 31.69
N SER A 395 16.76 -14.65 32.31
CA SER A 395 15.86 -15.75 31.96
C SER A 395 14.38 -15.30 31.86
N GLY A 396 13.69 -15.80 30.87
CA GLY A 396 12.28 -15.49 30.58
C GLY A 396 11.69 -16.49 29.62
N THR A 397 10.48 -16.23 29.13
CA THR A 397 9.83 -17.07 28.14
C THR A 397 9.90 -16.39 26.78
N VAL A 398 10.43 -17.07 25.76
CA VAL A 398 10.47 -16.59 24.37
C VAL A 398 9.44 -17.36 23.55
N ILE A 399 8.48 -16.65 22.99
CA ILE A 399 7.44 -17.17 22.10
C ILE A 399 7.88 -16.87 20.69
N ILE A 400 8.05 -17.91 19.87
CA ILE A 400 8.41 -17.82 18.47
C ILE A 400 7.19 -18.19 17.63
N SER A 401 6.78 -17.30 16.75
CA SER A 401 5.74 -17.56 15.75
C SER A 401 6.18 -17.04 14.38
N ASN A 402 6.22 -17.94 13.42
CA ASN A 402 6.55 -17.62 12.03
C ASN A 402 5.45 -18.17 11.12
N THR A 403 5.39 -17.71 9.88
CA THR A 403 4.62 -18.36 8.81
C THR A 403 5.42 -19.55 8.27
N ASP A 404 5.59 -20.60 9.08
CA ASP A 404 6.51 -21.71 8.76
C ASP A 404 6.10 -22.45 7.47
N GLN A 405 4.81 -22.53 7.16
CA GLN A 405 4.30 -23.07 5.90
C GLN A 405 4.82 -22.29 4.67
N MET A 406 5.01 -20.98 4.77
CA MET A 406 5.62 -20.19 3.71
C MET A 406 7.11 -20.55 3.54
N TRP A 407 7.82 -20.78 4.64
CA TRP A 407 9.26 -21.00 4.63
C TRP A 407 9.68 -22.38 4.10
N ILE A 408 8.79 -23.36 4.10
CA ILE A 408 9.00 -24.65 3.42
C ILE A 408 8.52 -24.64 1.95
N SER A 409 8.12 -23.49 1.41
CA SER A 409 7.62 -23.37 0.04
C SER A 409 8.76 -23.21 -0.98
N VAL A 410 8.44 -23.42 -2.26
CA VAL A 410 9.36 -23.20 -3.38
C VAL A 410 9.76 -21.74 -3.62
N LYS A 411 9.09 -20.80 -2.92
CA LYS A 411 9.33 -19.35 -3.03
C LYS A 411 10.39 -18.84 -2.06
N THR A 412 10.93 -19.71 -1.24
CA THR A 412 11.91 -19.39 -0.20
C THR A 412 13.17 -20.24 -0.37
N ALA A 413 14.25 -19.82 0.29
CA ALA A 413 15.50 -20.55 0.39
C ALA A 413 15.96 -20.55 1.85
N LEU A 414 16.20 -21.73 2.40
CA LEU A 414 16.70 -21.94 3.76
C LEU A 414 18.04 -22.72 3.68
N GLY A 415 19.00 -22.40 4.57
CA GLY A 415 20.25 -23.09 4.68
C GLY A 415 21.06 -22.63 5.90
N VAL A 416 22.07 -23.39 6.29
CA VAL A 416 23.01 -22.94 7.33
C VAL A 416 23.83 -21.75 6.86
N ASP A 417 24.06 -21.67 5.54
CA ASP A 417 24.67 -20.56 4.84
C ASP A 417 24.04 -20.34 3.46
N GLU A 418 24.49 -19.31 2.72
CA GLU A 418 23.95 -18.99 1.40
C GLU A 418 24.17 -20.10 0.37
N ASN A 419 25.28 -20.82 0.42
CA ASN A 419 25.60 -21.88 -0.54
C ASN A 419 24.67 -23.08 -0.35
N THR A 420 24.47 -23.51 0.89
CA THR A 420 23.54 -24.58 1.25
C THR A 420 22.09 -24.22 0.91
N ALA A 421 21.68 -22.98 1.14
CA ALA A 421 20.33 -22.51 0.80
C ALA A 421 20.06 -22.53 -0.71
N ARG A 422 21.07 -22.32 -1.54
CA ARG A 422 20.93 -22.41 -3.00
C ARG A 422 20.77 -23.84 -3.50
N GLN A 423 21.31 -24.84 -2.76
CA GLN A 423 21.33 -26.26 -3.14
C GLN A 423 20.13 -27.02 -2.58
N ALA A 424 19.66 -26.71 -1.37
CA ALA A 424 18.69 -27.46 -0.59
C ALA A 424 17.20 -27.13 -0.92
N ARG A 425 16.87 -26.73 -2.14
CA ARG A 425 15.49 -26.32 -2.50
C ARG A 425 14.45 -27.43 -2.35
N SER A 426 14.82 -28.67 -2.45
CA SER A 426 13.94 -29.83 -2.27
C SER A 426 13.81 -30.29 -0.81
N GLU A 427 14.67 -29.81 0.07
CA GLU A 427 14.82 -30.27 1.47
C GLU A 427 14.50 -29.16 2.49
N GLN A 428 13.62 -28.22 2.13
CA GLN A 428 13.34 -27.07 2.97
C GLN A 428 12.77 -27.44 4.36
N ARG A 429 12.12 -28.58 4.48
CA ARG A 429 11.56 -29.07 5.77
C ARG A 429 12.66 -29.48 6.73
N GLU A 430 13.60 -30.28 6.27
CA GLU A 430 14.75 -30.75 7.05
C GLU A 430 15.64 -29.55 7.46
N VAL A 431 15.81 -28.61 6.54
CA VAL A 431 16.58 -27.39 6.84
C VAL A 431 15.85 -26.52 7.86
N LEU A 432 14.53 -26.33 7.75
CA LEU A 432 13.76 -25.57 8.75
C LEU A 432 13.88 -26.22 10.15
N GLU A 433 13.78 -27.53 10.22
CA GLU A 433 13.95 -28.29 11.47
C GLU A 433 15.33 -28.02 12.11
N VAL A 434 16.39 -28.06 11.32
CA VAL A 434 17.77 -27.79 11.79
C VAL A 434 17.89 -26.35 12.30
N LEU A 435 17.49 -25.37 11.49
CA LEU A 435 17.63 -23.95 11.84
C LEU A 435 16.79 -23.57 13.08
N LEU A 436 15.56 -24.07 13.14
CA LEU A 436 14.67 -23.80 14.28
C LEU A 436 15.19 -24.50 15.56
N THR A 437 15.70 -25.73 15.45
CA THR A 437 16.33 -26.43 16.57
C THR A 437 17.53 -25.66 17.12
N GLU A 438 18.38 -25.12 16.24
CA GLU A 438 19.53 -24.30 16.63
C GLU A 438 19.09 -23.01 17.28
N THR A 439 18.08 -22.33 16.75
CA THR A 439 17.51 -21.11 17.33
C THR A 439 16.99 -21.37 18.74
N VAL A 440 16.23 -22.43 18.93
CA VAL A 440 15.67 -22.82 20.24
C VAL A 440 16.81 -23.13 21.23
N ARG A 441 17.79 -23.94 20.84
CA ARG A 441 18.95 -24.29 21.70
C ARG A 441 19.77 -23.06 22.08
N THR A 442 19.94 -22.12 21.17
CA THR A 442 20.64 -20.86 21.45
C THR A 442 19.92 -20.06 22.54
N LEU A 443 18.61 -19.95 22.51
CA LEU A 443 17.81 -19.29 23.53
C LEU A 443 17.84 -20.07 24.86
N GLN A 444 17.75 -21.40 24.82
CA GLN A 444 17.81 -22.25 26.01
C GLN A 444 19.18 -22.22 26.67
N SER A 445 20.28 -22.06 25.93
CA SER A 445 21.60 -21.87 26.48
C SER A 445 21.71 -20.61 27.33
N ALA A 446 20.89 -19.59 27.04
CA ALA A 446 20.72 -18.38 27.83
C ALA A 446 19.61 -18.50 28.91
N GLN A 447 19.20 -19.73 29.24
CA GLN A 447 18.20 -20.05 30.26
C GLN A 447 16.79 -19.50 29.95
N HIS A 448 16.43 -19.29 28.68
CA HIS A 448 15.06 -18.97 28.30
C HIS A 448 14.24 -20.23 28.10
N ASP A 449 13.01 -20.21 28.58
CA ASP A 449 11.98 -21.14 28.15
C ASP A 449 11.50 -20.75 26.72
N VAL A 450 11.34 -21.75 25.83
CA VAL A 450 10.91 -21.47 24.47
C VAL A 450 9.55 -22.12 24.19
N VAL A 451 8.68 -21.35 23.60
CA VAL A 451 7.35 -21.75 23.15
C VAL A 451 7.25 -21.49 21.65
N LEU A 452 6.93 -22.52 20.88
CA LEU A 452 6.67 -22.44 19.45
C LEU A 452 5.17 -22.33 19.21
N VAL A 453 4.75 -21.51 18.24
CA VAL A 453 3.34 -21.40 17.90
C VAL A 453 3.11 -21.99 16.51
N GLN A 454 2.17 -22.94 16.42
CA GLN A 454 1.74 -23.56 15.17
C GLN A 454 1.06 -22.55 14.26
N ASP A 455 1.25 -22.69 12.93
CA ASP A 455 0.55 -21.87 11.94
C ASP A 455 -0.99 -21.92 12.10
N ILE A 456 -1.63 -20.77 11.89
CA ILE A 456 -3.08 -20.71 11.77
C ILE A 456 -3.57 -21.37 10.48
N PRO A 457 -4.87 -21.71 10.35
CA PRO A 457 -5.46 -22.20 9.11
C PRO A 457 -5.38 -21.15 7.99
N MET A 458 -4.38 -21.23 7.11
CA MET A 458 -4.28 -20.38 5.93
C MET A 458 -5.44 -20.65 4.97
N ARG A 459 -6.05 -19.61 4.43
CA ARG A 459 -7.31 -19.69 3.66
C ARG A 459 -7.10 -19.46 2.16
N PRO A 460 -6.82 -20.51 1.36
CA PRO A 460 -6.58 -20.37 -0.07
C PRO A 460 -7.87 -20.32 -0.90
N GLY A 461 -7.79 -19.67 -2.05
CA GLY A 461 -8.82 -19.71 -3.09
C GLY A 461 -10.21 -19.29 -2.61
N LYS A 462 -11.21 -20.16 -2.77
CA LYS A 462 -12.60 -19.88 -2.38
C LYS A 462 -12.83 -19.65 -0.88
N TYR A 463 -11.89 -20.07 -0.04
CA TYR A 463 -11.93 -19.86 1.40
C TYR A 463 -11.25 -18.55 1.82
N ALA A 464 -10.58 -17.87 0.89
CA ALA A 464 -9.95 -16.58 1.18
C ALA A 464 -10.99 -15.59 1.72
N PHE A 465 -10.70 -15.05 2.91
CA PHE A 465 -11.56 -14.07 3.57
C PHE A 465 -10.77 -12.78 3.75
N GLN A 466 -11.22 -11.73 3.09
CA GLN A 466 -10.55 -10.43 3.12
C GLN A 466 -11.60 -9.31 3.25
N PRO A 467 -12.08 -9.04 4.47
CA PRO A 467 -13.15 -8.08 4.69
C PRO A 467 -12.78 -6.65 4.26
N ALA A 468 -11.50 -6.30 4.25
CA ALA A 468 -11.04 -5.00 3.75
C ALA A 468 -11.35 -4.74 2.26
N THR A 469 -11.45 -5.81 1.45
CA THR A 469 -11.75 -5.73 0.01
C THR A 469 -13.17 -6.21 -0.32
N CYS A 470 -13.95 -6.59 0.69
CA CYS A 470 -15.31 -7.05 0.51
C CYS A 470 -16.24 -5.90 0.11
N SER A 471 -17.05 -6.10 -0.91
CA SER A 471 -17.97 -5.06 -1.33
C SER A 471 -19.02 -4.77 -0.25
N VAL A 472 -19.49 -3.52 -0.16
CA VAL A 472 -20.57 -3.14 0.76
C VAL A 472 -21.81 -4.01 0.54
N ARG A 473 -22.10 -4.37 -0.71
CA ARG A 473 -23.21 -5.26 -1.06
C ARG A 473 -23.05 -6.65 -0.44
N ASP A 474 -21.83 -7.19 -0.44
CA ASP A 474 -21.56 -8.52 0.12
C ASP A 474 -21.58 -8.46 1.65
N LEU A 475 -21.00 -7.41 2.24
CA LEU A 475 -21.11 -7.16 3.67
C LEU A 475 -22.57 -7.08 4.16
N LEU A 476 -23.45 -6.42 3.38
CA LEU A 476 -24.88 -6.35 3.68
C LEU A 476 -25.61 -7.70 3.56
N ARG A 477 -25.08 -8.66 2.77
CA ARG A 477 -25.62 -10.01 2.63
C ARG A 477 -25.14 -10.97 3.72
N GLY A 478 -24.05 -10.60 4.38
CA GLY A 478 -23.46 -11.37 5.48
C GLY A 478 -22.01 -11.78 5.22
N PRO A 479 -21.28 -12.14 6.27
CA PRO A 479 -19.83 -12.37 6.23
C PRO A 479 -19.41 -13.52 5.30
N HIS A 480 -20.26 -14.53 5.10
CA HIS A 480 -19.98 -15.69 4.27
C HIS A 480 -19.94 -15.38 2.76
N THR A 481 -20.37 -14.19 2.34
CA THR A 481 -20.20 -13.75 0.95
C THR A 481 -18.79 -13.24 0.65
N CYS A 482 -18.03 -12.90 1.70
CA CYS A 482 -16.64 -12.43 1.62
C CYS A 482 -15.61 -13.55 1.77
N GLY A 483 -16.04 -14.78 1.90
CA GLY A 483 -15.25 -16.01 2.07
C GLY A 483 -16.12 -17.12 2.66
N ALA A 484 -15.65 -18.34 2.58
CA ALA A 484 -16.40 -19.50 3.10
C ALA A 484 -15.71 -20.08 4.33
N ASP A 485 -16.49 -20.67 5.23
CA ASP A 485 -15.96 -21.53 6.27
C ASP A 485 -15.19 -22.70 5.65
N MET A 486 -14.08 -23.08 6.24
CA MET A 486 -13.16 -24.07 5.69
C MET A 486 -13.16 -25.35 6.52
N PRO A 487 -13.45 -26.52 5.92
CA PRO A 487 -13.36 -27.78 6.64
C PRO A 487 -11.93 -28.04 7.13
N LEU A 488 -11.79 -28.57 8.36
CA LEU A 488 -10.50 -28.95 8.94
C LEU A 488 -9.73 -29.94 8.04
N ALA A 489 -10.44 -30.86 7.37
CA ALA A 489 -9.86 -31.77 6.40
C ALA A 489 -9.13 -31.08 5.21
N VAL A 490 -9.38 -29.80 4.95
CA VAL A 490 -8.64 -29.00 3.97
C VAL A 490 -7.37 -28.42 4.60
N VAL A 491 -7.40 -28.11 5.89
CA VAL A 491 -6.30 -27.50 6.65
C VAL A 491 -5.21 -28.52 6.98
N GLU A 492 -5.61 -29.68 7.50
CA GLU A 492 -4.69 -30.70 8.02
C GLU A 492 -3.59 -31.10 7.02
N PRO A 493 -3.89 -31.44 5.75
CA PRO A 493 -2.84 -31.82 4.80
C PRO A 493 -1.87 -30.68 4.48
N GLN A 494 -2.33 -29.44 4.59
CA GLN A 494 -1.49 -28.26 4.32
C GLN A 494 -0.54 -27.98 5.48
N GLN A 495 -0.98 -28.17 6.72
CA GLN A 495 -0.21 -27.89 7.91
C GLN A 495 0.64 -29.07 8.39
N GLN A 496 0.31 -30.31 7.99
CA GLN A 496 1.01 -31.51 8.48
C GLN A 496 2.53 -31.44 8.31
N PRO A 497 3.09 -30.94 7.18
CA PRO A 497 4.53 -30.81 7.03
C PRO A 497 5.19 -29.93 8.09
N VAL A 498 4.56 -28.83 8.47
CA VAL A 498 5.06 -27.91 9.52
C VAL A 498 4.83 -28.52 10.91
N ARG A 499 3.69 -29.15 11.15
CA ARG A 499 3.41 -29.85 12.42
C ARG A 499 4.47 -30.89 12.72
N ASP A 500 4.90 -31.66 11.71
CA ASP A 500 5.96 -32.67 11.86
C ASP A 500 7.29 -32.01 12.25
N VAL A 501 7.66 -30.89 11.61
CA VAL A 501 8.88 -30.12 11.93
C VAL A 501 8.81 -29.59 13.36
N LEU A 502 7.75 -28.89 13.74
CA LEU A 502 7.62 -28.33 15.10
C LEU A 502 7.63 -29.44 16.17
N ALA A 503 6.97 -30.57 15.90
CA ALA A 503 7.00 -31.71 16.81
C ALA A 503 8.40 -32.33 16.92
N ALA A 504 9.19 -32.39 15.84
CA ALA A 504 10.57 -32.87 15.88
C ALA A 504 11.46 -31.90 16.69
N VAL A 505 11.36 -30.59 16.45
CA VAL A 505 12.07 -29.56 17.22
C VAL A 505 11.71 -29.65 18.71
N ALA A 506 10.43 -29.77 19.04
CA ALA A 506 9.97 -29.87 20.44
C ALA A 506 10.52 -31.15 21.11
N ARG A 507 10.53 -32.28 20.42
CA ARG A 507 11.16 -33.53 20.95
C ARG A 507 12.67 -33.38 21.18
N ALA A 508 13.36 -32.67 20.27
CA ALA A 508 14.81 -32.50 20.33
C ALA A 508 15.28 -31.46 21.37
N THR A 509 14.40 -30.54 21.78
CA THR A 509 14.75 -29.38 22.62
C THR A 509 13.94 -29.28 23.91
N GLY A 510 12.80 -29.97 24.01
CA GLY A 510 11.85 -29.78 25.11
C GLY A 510 11.00 -28.51 25.00
N ALA A 511 11.06 -27.79 23.89
CA ALA A 511 10.21 -26.60 23.67
C ALA A 511 8.73 -26.98 23.69
N ARG A 512 7.90 -26.08 24.23
CA ARG A 512 6.44 -26.26 24.23
C ARG A 512 5.84 -25.80 22.91
N ILE A 513 4.68 -26.32 22.53
CA ILE A 513 3.95 -25.93 21.31
C ILE A 513 2.56 -25.41 21.70
N ILE A 514 2.18 -24.26 21.15
CA ILE A 514 0.80 -23.75 21.14
C ILE A 514 0.19 -24.10 19.79
N ASP A 515 -0.95 -24.80 19.79
CA ASP A 515 -1.77 -25.06 18.61
C ASP A 515 -3.05 -24.22 18.67
N PRO A 516 -3.20 -23.17 17.83
CA PRO A 516 -4.40 -22.32 17.79
C PRO A 516 -5.57 -22.97 17.03
N VAL A 517 -5.31 -24.01 16.23
CA VAL A 517 -6.28 -24.60 15.32
C VAL A 517 -7.55 -25.12 16.01
N PRO A 518 -7.49 -25.80 17.18
CA PRO A 518 -8.70 -26.23 17.88
C PRO A 518 -9.65 -25.08 18.27
N HIS A 519 -9.08 -23.90 18.58
CA HIS A 519 -9.89 -22.70 18.89
C HIS A 519 -10.50 -22.05 17.65
N MET A 520 -9.84 -22.20 16.48
CA MET A 520 -10.29 -21.59 15.22
C MET A 520 -11.22 -22.51 14.42
N CYS A 521 -11.15 -23.80 14.69
CA CYS A 521 -11.86 -24.84 13.94
C CYS A 521 -12.70 -25.71 14.88
N PRO A 522 -13.61 -25.15 15.69
CA PRO A 522 -14.50 -25.96 16.51
C PRO A 522 -15.32 -26.87 15.60
N ASP A 523 -15.64 -28.08 16.07
CA ASP A 523 -16.47 -29.06 15.36
C ASP A 523 -15.96 -29.42 13.95
N GLY A 524 -14.63 -29.33 13.71
CA GLY A 524 -14.02 -29.71 12.44
C GLY A 524 -14.23 -28.69 11.32
N THR A 525 -14.67 -27.46 11.64
CA THR A 525 -14.86 -26.38 10.67
C THR A 525 -14.17 -25.10 11.14
N CYS A 526 -13.23 -24.60 10.34
CA CYS A 526 -12.56 -23.32 10.58
C CYS A 526 -13.49 -22.18 10.13
N GLN A 527 -14.17 -21.59 11.08
CA GLN A 527 -15.16 -20.54 10.84
C GLN A 527 -14.49 -19.19 10.62
N ILE A 528 -15.10 -18.33 9.79
CA ILE A 528 -14.69 -16.92 9.65
C ILE A 528 -15.33 -16.03 10.70
N VAL A 529 -16.55 -16.37 11.11
CA VAL A 529 -17.30 -15.69 12.17
C VAL A 529 -18.00 -16.76 13.02
N SER A 530 -17.82 -16.72 14.33
CA SER A 530 -18.61 -17.51 15.28
C SER A 530 -18.82 -16.74 16.57
N ASP A 531 -19.97 -16.93 17.21
CA ASP A 531 -20.36 -16.27 18.46
C ASP A 531 -20.23 -14.72 18.40
N GLY A 532 -20.49 -14.13 17.22
CA GLY A 532 -20.30 -12.70 16.96
C GLY A 532 -18.86 -12.24 16.81
N LEU A 533 -17.88 -13.14 16.95
CA LEU A 533 -16.46 -12.89 16.79
C LEU A 533 -16.04 -13.09 15.34
N VAL A 534 -15.44 -12.07 14.73
CA VAL A 534 -14.75 -12.21 13.43
C VAL A 534 -13.35 -12.76 13.70
N ARG A 535 -13.07 -13.97 13.22
CA ARG A 535 -11.83 -14.67 13.55
C ARG A 535 -10.64 -14.25 12.70
N MET A 536 -10.88 -13.84 11.45
CA MET A 536 -9.82 -13.54 10.50
C MET A 536 -9.82 -12.04 10.14
N ARG A 537 -8.63 -11.48 10.04
CA ARG A 537 -8.38 -10.13 9.48
C ARG A 537 -8.25 -10.19 7.96
N ASP A 538 -7.56 -11.21 7.47
CA ASP A 538 -7.30 -11.49 6.06
C ASP A 538 -7.08 -13.01 5.86
N PRO A 539 -6.73 -13.50 4.64
CA PRO A 539 -6.55 -14.93 4.42
C PRO A 539 -5.46 -15.61 5.26
N GLY A 540 -4.52 -14.86 5.81
CA GLY A 540 -3.35 -15.36 6.55
C GLY A 540 -3.22 -14.85 7.98
N HIS A 541 -4.07 -13.92 8.43
CA HIS A 541 -3.94 -13.32 9.76
C HIS A 541 -5.26 -13.36 10.53
N ILE A 542 -5.17 -13.57 11.84
CA ILE A 542 -6.32 -13.48 12.74
C ILE A 542 -6.65 -12.02 13.06
N SER A 543 -7.87 -11.76 13.50
CA SER A 543 -8.28 -10.45 14.01
C SER A 543 -7.78 -10.20 15.43
N ASN A 544 -7.77 -8.93 15.87
CA ASN A 544 -7.47 -8.57 17.26
C ASN A 544 -8.37 -9.31 18.25
N ALA A 545 -9.66 -9.38 17.96
CA ALA A 545 -10.63 -10.04 18.81
C ALA A 545 -10.37 -11.56 18.93
N GLN A 546 -9.93 -12.20 17.83
CA GLN A 546 -9.49 -13.60 17.88
C GLN A 546 -8.18 -13.75 18.65
N SER A 547 -7.25 -12.81 18.51
CA SER A 547 -6.01 -12.79 19.30
C SER A 547 -6.32 -12.70 20.80
N GLU A 548 -7.16 -11.76 21.23
CA GLU A 548 -7.63 -11.64 22.62
C GLU A 548 -8.27 -12.93 23.14
N ALA A 549 -9.10 -13.59 22.33
CA ALA A 549 -9.76 -14.84 22.70
C ALA A 549 -8.77 -16.01 22.95
N LEU A 550 -7.54 -15.90 22.47
CA LEU A 550 -6.48 -16.89 22.69
C LEU A 550 -5.66 -16.64 23.98
N SER A 551 -5.90 -15.55 24.73
CA SER A 551 -5.12 -15.18 25.90
C SER A 551 -5.02 -16.31 26.95
N GLU A 552 -6.11 -17.02 27.25
CA GLU A 552 -6.07 -18.15 28.17
C GLU A 552 -5.22 -19.31 27.65
N THR A 553 -5.23 -19.56 26.34
CA THR A 553 -4.40 -20.60 25.72
C THR A 553 -2.92 -20.28 25.86
N PHE A 554 -2.55 -19.02 25.62
CA PHE A 554 -1.18 -18.56 25.86
C PHE A 554 -0.83 -18.56 27.35
N THR A 555 -1.75 -18.17 28.24
CA THR A 555 -1.51 -18.23 29.71
C THR A 555 -1.12 -19.63 30.17
N ARG A 556 -1.83 -20.66 29.71
CA ARG A 556 -1.52 -22.07 30.05
C ARG A 556 -0.17 -22.53 29.49
N ALA A 557 0.26 -21.95 28.37
CA ALA A 557 1.51 -22.34 27.73
C ALA A 557 2.73 -21.63 28.31
N ILE A 558 2.59 -20.42 28.87
CA ILE A 558 3.70 -19.61 29.39
C ILE A 558 3.75 -19.54 30.92
N GLY A 559 2.70 -19.97 31.61
CA GLY A 559 2.66 -20.14 33.08
C GLY A 559 3.22 -21.49 33.45
#